data_d2a21f4343997c0da698e51da9fd49d8
#
_entry.id   d2a21f4343997c0da698e51da9fd49d8
#
_cell.length_a   1.000
_cell.length_b   1.000
_cell.length_c   1.000
_cell.angle_alpha   90.00
_cell.angle_beta   90.00
_cell.angle_gamma   90.00
#
_symmetry.space_group_name_H-M   'P 1'
#
loop_
_entity.id
_entity.type
_entity.pdbx_description
1 polymer ?
#
loop_
_entity_poly.entity_id
_entity_poly.type
_entity_poly.pdbx_seq_one_letter_code
_entity_poly.pdbx_strand_id
1 'polypeptide(L)'
;EIVARQFIFRMREFEQMEMQFFVRPGEELKWFDHWRQTRMKWHRALGFGDEHYRFHDHDKLAHYANAATDVEFEFPFGFKEVEGIHSRTDFDLGNHAKFSGKKIQYYDTETGESYVPYVVETSIGVDRMVLQVLSAAYKEERLENGETRTVLNIPAAIAPVKAAIFPLVKKDGLPELAHRIKDMLKFDYNIQYD
;
A
#
# COMPACT_ATOMS: atom_id res chain seq x y z
N GLU A 1 1.56 23.28 -8.69
CA GLU A 1 0.70 23.61 -7.54
C GLU A 1 -0.12 22.40 -7.12
N ILE A 2 -0.09 22.05 -5.81
CA ILE A 2 -0.88 20.93 -5.26
C ILE A 2 -2.26 21.47 -4.90
N VAL A 3 -3.29 20.99 -5.60
CA VAL A 3 -4.69 21.36 -5.39
C VAL A 3 -5.44 20.19 -4.76
N ALA A 4 -6.02 20.41 -3.57
CA ALA A 4 -6.85 19.41 -2.91
C ALA A 4 -8.14 19.14 -3.73
N ARG A 5 -8.46 17.86 -3.96
CA ARG A 5 -9.67 17.43 -4.67
C ARG A 5 -9.95 15.93 -4.46
N GLN A 6 -11.18 15.53 -4.72
CA GLN A 6 -11.61 14.13 -4.62
C GLN A 6 -11.36 13.56 -3.21
N PHE A 7 -11.85 14.29 -2.19
CA PHE A 7 -11.70 13.96 -0.78
C PHE A 7 -10.22 13.77 -0.42
N ILE A 8 -9.82 12.63 0.17
CA ILE A 8 -8.44 12.35 0.56
C ILE A 8 -7.58 11.80 -0.58
N PHE A 9 -8.10 11.72 -1.83
CA PHE A 9 -7.30 11.26 -2.96
C PHE A 9 -6.16 12.22 -3.30
N ARG A 10 -6.41 13.53 -3.15
CA ARG A 10 -5.39 14.57 -3.34
C ARG A 10 -5.52 15.64 -2.27
N MET A 11 -4.52 15.72 -1.41
CA MET A 11 -4.43 16.66 -0.29
C MET A 11 -3.16 17.49 -0.39
N ARG A 12 -3.08 18.57 0.41
CA ARG A 12 -1.87 19.42 0.48
C ARG A 12 -0.80 18.82 1.38
N GLU A 13 -1.22 18.14 2.43
CA GLU A 13 -0.37 17.38 3.34
C GLU A 13 -0.80 15.91 3.26
N PHE A 14 0.13 14.99 3.08
CA PHE A 14 -0.14 13.58 2.86
C PHE A 14 1.03 12.74 3.34
N GLU A 15 0.77 11.48 3.62
CA GLU A 15 1.78 10.49 3.97
C GLU A 15 2.09 9.61 2.76
N GLN A 16 3.38 9.28 2.60
CA GLN A 16 3.85 8.33 1.61
C GLN A 16 4.63 7.20 2.28
N MET A 17 4.48 6.00 1.72
CA MET A 17 5.36 4.87 2.02
C MET A 17 6.21 4.61 0.79
N GLU A 18 7.52 4.70 0.95
CA GLU A 18 8.47 4.50 -0.14
C GLU A 18 9.43 3.38 0.19
N MET A 19 9.72 2.56 -0.81
CA MET A 19 10.80 1.59 -0.78
C MET A 19 11.84 2.02 -1.82
N GLN A 20 13.10 2.08 -1.40
CA GLN A 20 14.25 2.33 -2.26
C GLN A 20 15.09 1.07 -2.32
N PHE A 21 15.07 0.37 -3.44
CA PHE A 21 15.81 -0.87 -3.65
C PHE A 21 17.02 -0.62 -4.51
N PHE A 22 18.20 -0.85 -3.91
CA PHE A 22 19.48 -0.55 -4.55
C PHE A 22 20.00 -1.76 -5.32
N VAL A 23 20.38 -1.55 -6.58
CA VAL A 23 20.85 -2.60 -7.47
C VAL A 23 22.14 -2.22 -8.17
N ARG A 24 22.88 -3.20 -8.66
CA ARG A 24 24.03 -2.96 -9.54
C ARG A 24 23.54 -2.33 -10.84
N PRO A 25 24.25 -1.30 -11.37
CA PRO A 25 23.95 -0.74 -12.69
C PRO A 25 23.88 -1.82 -13.78
N GLY A 26 22.83 -1.79 -14.59
CA GLY A 26 22.54 -2.80 -15.62
C GLY A 26 21.59 -3.92 -15.17
N GLU A 27 21.25 -4.00 -13.88
CA GLU A 27 20.25 -4.96 -13.36
C GLU A 27 18.91 -4.30 -13.06
N GLU A 28 18.79 -2.98 -13.17
CA GLU A 28 17.64 -2.20 -12.73
C GLU A 28 16.34 -2.59 -13.42
N LEU A 29 16.36 -2.89 -14.72
CA LEU A 29 15.15 -3.25 -15.45
C LEU A 29 14.62 -4.64 -15.07
N LYS A 30 15.51 -5.58 -14.75
CA LYS A 30 15.15 -6.90 -14.20
C LYS A 30 14.47 -6.74 -12.84
N TRP A 31 15.02 -5.92 -11.96
CA TRP A 31 14.48 -5.66 -10.64
C TRP A 31 13.22 -4.80 -10.68
N PHE A 32 13.12 -3.88 -11.64
CA PHE A 32 11.90 -3.13 -11.91
C PHE A 32 10.72 -4.07 -12.23
N ASP A 33 10.92 -5.04 -13.15
CA ASP A 33 9.87 -6.01 -13.48
C ASP A 33 9.54 -6.91 -12.28
N HIS A 34 10.55 -7.35 -11.53
CA HIS A 34 10.34 -8.12 -10.30
C HIS A 34 9.45 -7.36 -9.30
N TRP A 35 9.75 -6.10 -9.02
CA TRP A 35 8.98 -5.29 -8.09
C TRP A 35 7.60 -4.94 -8.65
N ARG A 36 7.48 -4.66 -9.93
CA ARG A 36 6.20 -4.48 -10.63
C ARG A 36 5.25 -5.65 -10.34
N GLN A 37 5.70 -6.89 -10.56
CA GLN A 37 4.90 -8.09 -10.30
C GLN A 37 4.65 -8.32 -8.80
N THR A 38 5.64 -8.09 -7.97
CA THR A 38 5.53 -8.27 -6.52
C THR A 38 4.53 -7.31 -5.90
N ARG A 39 4.56 -6.05 -6.31
CA ARG A 39 3.62 -5.03 -5.81
C ARG A 39 2.19 -5.30 -6.27
N MET A 40 1.99 -5.68 -7.53
CA MET A 40 0.66 -6.09 -8.00
C MET A 40 0.10 -7.28 -7.21
N LYS A 41 0.92 -8.30 -6.92
CA LYS A 41 0.50 -9.42 -6.06
C LYS A 41 0.10 -8.96 -4.67
N TRP A 42 0.83 -8.00 -4.11
CA TRP A 42 0.50 -7.42 -2.81
C TRP A 42 -0.86 -6.70 -2.82
N HIS A 43 -1.13 -5.87 -3.83
CA HIS A 43 -2.43 -5.21 -3.98
C HIS A 43 -3.59 -6.21 -4.10
N ARG A 44 -3.42 -7.26 -4.90
CA ARG A 44 -4.42 -8.33 -5.04
C ARG A 44 -4.65 -9.11 -3.74
N ALA A 45 -3.59 -9.31 -2.96
CA ALA A 45 -3.69 -9.97 -1.65
C ALA A 45 -4.51 -9.20 -0.62
N LEU A 46 -4.84 -7.92 -0.86
CA LEU A 46 -5.79 -7.16 -0.03
C LEU A 46 -7.22 -7.71 -0.14
N GLY A 47 -7.54 -8.47 -1.20
CA GLY A 47 -8.80 -9.22 -1.31
C GLY A 47 -9.97 -8.42 -1.87
N PHE A 48 -9.72 -7.37 -2.68
CA PHE A 48 -10.77 -6.54 -3.27
C PHE A 48 -11.20 -6.94 -4.69
N GLY A 49 -10.59 -7.99 -5.25
CA GLY A 49 -10.81 -8.46 -6.62
C GLY A 49 -9.72 -7.99 -7.58
N ASP A 50 -9.26 -8.92 -8.43
CA ASP A 50 -8.16 -8.68 -9.36
C ASP A 50 -8.56 -7.69 -10.47
N GLU A 51 -9.84 -7.66 -10.83
CA GLU A 51 -10.44 -6.84 -11.86
C GLU A 51 -10.37 -5.34 -11.56
N HIS A 52 -10.25 -4.98 -10.28
CA HIS A 52 -10.15 -3.57 -9.86
C HIS A 52 -8.75 -2.98 -9.99
N TYR A 53 -7.76 -3.77 -10.42
CA TYR A 53 -6.37 -3.32 -10.56
C TYR A 53 -5.88 -3.45 -11.99
N ARG A 54 -5.06 -2.50 -12.42
CA ARG A 54 -4.33 -2.58 -13.68
C ARG A 54 -2.98 -1.87 -13.58
N PHE A 55 -2.09 -2.20 -14.50
CA PHE A 55 -0.91 -1.39 -14.75
C PHE A 55 -1.21 -0.25 -15.72
N HIS A 56 -0.55 0.86 -15.50
CA HIS A 56 -0.48 1.97 -16.43
C HIS A 56 0.98 2.31 -16.68
N ASP A 57 1.52 1.84 -17.81
CA ASP A 57 2.89 2.12 -18.18
C ASP A 57 3.00 3.56 -18.72
N HIS A 58 4.07 4.26 -18.39
CA HIS A 58 4.25 5.66 -18.78
C HIS A 58 4.85 5.77 -20.18
N ASP A 59 4.13 6.36 -21.10
CA ASP A 59 4.62 6.66 -22.46
C ASP A 59 5.75 7.71 -22.45
N LYS A 60 5.68 8.64 -21.49
CA LYS A 60 6.68 9.70 -21.30
C LYS A 60 7.30 9.59 -19.93
N LEU A 61 8.52 9.11 -19.92
CA LEU A 61 9.28 8.96 -18.67
C LEU A 61 9.72 10.33 -18.11
N ALA A 62 9.79 10.44 -16.80
CA ALA A 62 10.45 11.53 -16.12
C ALA A 62 11.97 11.49 -16.42
N HIS A 63 12.63 12.63 -16.36
CA HIS A 63 14.05 12.78 -16.70
C HIS A 63 14.99 11.95 -15.80
N TYR A 64 14.52 11.47 -14.68
CA TYR A 64 15.28 10.67 -13.71
C TYR A 64 15.05 9.17 -13.87
N ALA A 65 14.11 8.73 -14.71
CA ALA A 65 13.71 7.34 -14.82
C ALA A 65 13.98 6.77 -16.22
N ASN A 66 14.39 5.51 -16.29
CA ASN A 66 14.47 4.73 -17.52
C ASN A 66 13.35 3.69 -17.67
N ALA A 67 12.54 3.48 -16.62
CA ALA A 67 11.29 2.75 -16.66
C ALA A 67 10.34 3.28 -15.56
N ALA A 68 9.04 3.33 -15.86
CA ALA A 68 8.02 3.74 -14.92
C ALA A 68 6.67 3.09 -15.23
N THR A 69 5.96 2.67 -14.19
CA THR A 69 4.58 2.16 -14.26
C THR A 69 3.83 2.52 -12.99
N ASP A 70 2.53 2.74 -13.11
CA ASP A 70 1.64 2.87 -11.96
C ASP A 70 0.84 1.59 -11.78
N VAL A 71 0.54 1.27 -10.52
CA VAL A 71 -0.61 0.43 -10.18
C VAL A 71 -1.80 1.36 -10.01
N GLU A 72 -2.81 1.18 -10.83
CA GLU A 72 -4.07 1.90 -10.73
C GLU A 72 -5.14 1.01 -10.09
N PHE A 73 -6.01 1.66 -9.30
CA PHE A 73 -7.22 1.05 -8.72
C PHE A 73 -8.46 1.75 -9.26
N GLU A 74 -9.55 0.97 -9.43
CA GLU A 74 -10.85 1.45 -9.88
C GLU A 74 -11.63 2.12 -8.75
N PHE A 75 -11.48 3.43 -8.62
CA PHE A 75 -12.30 4.25 -7.73
C PHE A 75 -13.68 4.55 -8.34
N PRO A 76 -14.66 5.06 -7.58
CA PRO A 76 -15.95 5.53 -8.11
C PRO A 76 -15.83 6.60 -9.22
N PHE A 77 -14.68 7.28 -9.30
CA PHE A 77 -14.34 8.28 -10.31
C PHE A 77 -13.35 7.76 -11.37
N GLY A 78 -13.27 6.44 -11.52
CA GLY A 78 -12.43 5.72 -12.52
C GLY A 78 -11.07 5.29 -12.00
N PHE A 79 -10.31 4.63 -12.88
CA PHE A 79 -8.97 4.16 -12.55
C PHE A 79 -8.02 5.31 -12.24
N LYS A 80 -7.34 5.21 -11.12
CA LYS A 80 -6.34 6.19 -10.65
C LYS A 80 -5.19 5.48 -9.93
N GLU A 81 -4.03 6.09 -10.05
CA GLU A 81 -2.79 5.68 -9.42
C GLU A 81 -2.93 5.55 -7.89
N VAL A 82 -2.52 4.41 -7.36
CA VAL A 82 -2.37 4.14 -5.94
C VAL A 82 -0.92 3.88 -5.55
N GLU A 83 -0.10 3.41 -6.48
CA GLU A 83 1.33 3.18 -6.30
C GLU A 83 2.09 3.47 -7.60
N GLY A 84 3.19 4.24 -7.51
CA GLY A 84 4.15 4.40 -8.58
C GLY A 84 5.34 3.47 -8.41
N ILE A 85 5.85 2.89 -9.51
CA ILE A 85 7.04 2.05 -9.53
C ILE A 85 7.98 2.61 -10.58
N HIS A 86 9.21 2.96 -10.18
CA HIS A 86 10.16 3.66 -11.03
C HIS A 86 11.55 3.03 -10.98
N SER A 87 12.20 2.90 -12.11
CA SER A 87 13.64 2.71 -12.19
C SER A 87 14.31 4.08 -12.37
N ARG A 88 14.93 4.59 -11.30
CA ARG A 88 15.45 5.96 -11.18
C ARG A 88 16.92 6.08 -11.56
N THR A 89 17.56 4.98 -11.95
CA THR A 89 18.99 4.92 -12.21
C THR A 89 19.83 5.40 -11.01
N ASP A 90 20.93 6.10 -11.23
CA ASP A 90 21.74 6.77 -10.20
C ASP A 90 21.44 8.26 -10.05
N PHE A 91 20.33 8.72 -10.63
CA PHE A 91 20.03 10.16 -10.74
C PHE A 91 20.11 10.90 -9.41
N ASP A 92 19.45 10.38 -8.38
CA ASP A 92 19.42 11.02 -7.07
C ASP A 92 20.76 10.91 -6.35
N LEU A 93 21.36 9.72 -6.32
CA LEU A 93 22.64 9.48 -5.66
C LEU A 93 23.78 10.22 -6.35
N GLY A 94 23.77 10.27 -7.68
CA GLY A 94 24.73 11.07 -8.46
C GLY A 94 24.64 12.56 -8.16
N ASN A 95 23.43 13.11 -8.08
CA ASN A 95 23.20 14.50 -7.68
C ASN A 95 23.62 14.75 -6.23
N HIS A 96 23.29 13.87 -5.31
CA HIS A 96 23.72 13.98 -3.92
C HIS A 96 25.25 13.97 -3.78
N ALA A 97 25.93 13.08 -4.49
CA ALA A 97 27.39 13.05 -4.51
C ALA A 97 27.98 14.35 -5.06
N LYS A 98 27.45 14.83 -6.20
CA LYS A 98 27.91 16.06 -6.88
C LYS A 98 27.76 17.30 -6.00
N PHE A 99 26.58 17.50 -5.39
CA PHE A 99 26.29 18.72 -4.64
C PHE A 99 26.83 18.73 -3.21
N SER A 100 26.97 17.54 -2.58
CA SER A 100 27.54 17.42 -1.24
C SER A 100 29.09 17.32 -1.25
N GLY A 101 29.70 17.00 -2.40
CA GLY A 101 31.09 16.64 -2.50
C GLY A 101 31.50 15.33 -1.82
N LYS A 102 30.52 14.56 -1.35
CA LYS A 102 30.76 13.27 -0.68
C LYS A 102 30.74 12.12 -1.67
N LYS A 103 31.59 11.13 -1.44
CA LYS A 103 31.57 9.88 -2.19
C LYS A 103 30.38 9.05 -1.74
N ILE A 104 29.39 8.86 -2.62
CA ILE A 104 28.20 8.03 -2.38
C ILE A 104 28.32 6.80 -3.30
N GLN A 105 28.93 5.74 -2.77
CA GLN A 105 29.16 4.48 -3.49
C GLN A 105 28.94 3.30 -2.55
N TYR A 106 28.45 2.22 -3.12
CA TYR A 106 28.47 0.91 -2.50
C TYR A 106 29.78 0.22 -2.82
N TYR A 107 30.39 -0.39 -1.81
CA TYR A 107 31.56 -1.26 -2.00
C TYR A 107 31.09 -2.72 -1.89
N ASP A 108 31.21 -3.44 -2.97
CA ASP A 108 30.88 -4.85 -3.04
C ASP A 108 32.08 -5.68 -2.55
N THR A 109 31.92 -6.30 -1.38
CA THR A 109 33.00 -7.09 -0.75
C THR A 109 33.29 -8.40 -1.46
N GLU A 110 32.34 -8.91 -2.26
CA GLU A 110 32.53 -10.16 -3.00
C GLU A 110 33.36 -9.94 -4.28
N THR A 111 33.11 -8.82 -4.96
CA THR A 111 33.81 -8.48 -6.22
C THR A 111 34.97 -7.53 -6.04
N GLY A 112 35.06 -6.82 -4.91
CA GLY A 112 36.05 -5.78 -4.64
C GLY A 112 35.80 -4.47 -5.42
N GLU A 113 34.63 -4.31 -6.04
CA GLU A 113 34.28 -3.14 -6.86
C GLU A 113 33.50 -2.09 -6.07
N SER A 114 33.68 -0.84 -6.46
CA SER A 114 32.86 0.27 -5.95
C SER A 114 32.05 0.87 -7.08
N TYR A 115 30.76 1.09 -6.86
CA TYR A 115 29.87 1.71 -7.84
C TYR A 115 28.78 2.56 -7.16
N VAL A 116 28.20 3.49 -7.90
CA VAL A 116 26.97 4.17 -7.50
C VAL A 116 25.81 3.23 -7.84
N PRO A 117 25.01 2.76 -6.85
CA PRO A 117 23.89 1.88 -7.15
C PRO A 117 22.83 2.59 -7.99
N TYR A 118 22.11 1.81 -8.79
CA TYR A 118 20.84 2.23 -9.36
C TYR A 118 19.71 1.95 -8.40
N VAL A 119 18.64 2.73 -8.48
CA VAL A 119 17.52 2.68 -7.55
C VAL A 119 16.26 2.25 -8.27
N VAL A 120 15.58 1.22 -7.75
CA VAL A 120 14.20 0.91 -8.07
C VAL A 120 13.34 1.35 -6.90
N GLU A 121 12.43 2.27 -7.16
CA GLU A 121 11.54 2.86 -6.15
C GLU A 121 10.13 2.33 -6.31
N THR A 122 9.46 2.08 -5.18
CA THR A 122 8.01 1.98 -5.14
C THR A 122 7.46 3.00 -4.14
N SER A 123 6.43 3.73 -4.52
CA SER A 123 5.86 4.81 -3.70
C SER A 123 4.35 4.71 -3.64
N ILE A 124 3.80 4.64 -2.44
CA ILE A 124 2.36 4.55 -2.14
C ILE A 124 1.91 5.80 -1.39
N GLY A 125 0.80 6.40 -1.83
CA GLY A 125 0.08 7.38 -1.04
C GLY A 125 -0.79 6.70 0.03
N VAL A 126 -0.47 6.88 1.31
CA VAL A 126 -1.19 6.22 2.41
C VAL A 126 -2.67 6.59 2.41
N ASP A 127 -2.98 7.87 2.24
CA ASP A 127 -4.37 8.38 2.19
C ASP A 127 -5.15 7.80 1.01
N ARG A 128 -4.50 7.64 -0.16
CA ARG A 128 -5.11 6.98 -1.31
C ARG A 128 -5.42 5.51 -1.02
N MET A 129 -4.55 4.81 -0.28
CA MET A 129 -4.80 3.43 0.14
C MET A 129 -5.98 3.35 1.11
N VAL A 130 -6.11 4.28 2.06
CA VAL A 130 -7.29 4.36 2.93
C VAL A 130 -8.56 4.56 2.11
N LEU A 131 -8.54 5.48 1.14
CA LEU A 131 -9.68 5.72 0.25
C LEU A 131 -10.01 4.48 -0.60
N GLN A 132 -8.99 3.77 -1.12
CA GLN A 132 -9.16 2.52 -1.84
C GLN A 132 -9.87 1.47 -0.98
N VAL A 133 -9.39 1.25 0.26
CA VAL A 133 -10.00 0.29 1.19
C VAL A 133 -11.45 0.65 1.47
N LEU A 134 -11.74 1.90 1.78
CA LEU A 134 -13.11 2.35 2.03
C LEU A 134 -14.01 2.19 0.80
N SER A 135 -13.52 2.58 -0.39
CA SER A 135 -14.28 2.47 -1.64
C SER A 135 -14.59 1.01 -2.00
N ALA A 136 -13.62 0.12 -1.84
CA ALA A 136 -13.77 -1.30 -2.14
C ALA A 136 -14.62 -2.06 -1.11
N ALA A 137 -14.53 -1.66 0.15
CA ALA A 137 -15.24 -2.31 1.25
C ALA A 137 -16.70 -1.84 1.40
N TYR A 138 -17.05 -0.67 0.84
CA TYR A 138 -18.41 -0.15 0.91
C TYR A 138 -19.39 -1.03 0.15
N LYS A 139 -20.45 -1.48 0.82
CA LYS A 139 -21.53 -2.27 0.22
C LYS A 139 -22.88 -1.85 0.78
N GLU A 140 -23.89 -1.87 -0.07
CA GLU A 140 -25.29 -1.79 0.31
C GLU A 140 -25.92 -3.18 0.22
N GLU A 141 -26.39 -3.68 1.34
CA GLU A 141 -27.05 -4.99 1.43
C GLU A 141 -28.56 -4.80 1.61
N ARG A 142 -29.34 -5.48 0.78
CA ARG A 142 -30.79 -5.53 0.94
C ARG A 142 -31.16 -6.65 1.89
N LEU A 143 -31.84 -6.30 2.97
CA LEU A 143 -32.34 -7.24 3.97
C LEU A 143 -33.63 -7.93 3.51
N GLU A 144 -33.97 -9.08 4.13
CA GLU A 144 -35.20 -9.83 3.82
C GLU A 144 -36.49 -9.02 4.03
N ASN A 145 -36.49 -8.09 4.97
CA ASN A 145 -37.60 -7.16 5.24
C ASN A 145 -37.72 -6.03 4.22
N GLY A 146 -36.84 -6.00 3.20
CA GLY A 146 -36.80 -4.96 2.15
C GLY A 146 -36.02 -3.70 2.48
N GLU A 147 -35.52 -3.54 3.70
CA GLU A 147 -34.63 -2.44 4.10
C GLU A 147 -33.24 -2.61 3.50
N THR A 148 -32.51 -1.48 3.40
CA THR A 148 -31.11 -1.46 2.95
C THR A 148 -30.24 -1.07 4.12
N ARG A 149 -29.12 -1.78 4.29
CA ARG A 149 -28.05 -1.38 5.24
C ARG A 149 -26.72 -1.16 4.51
N THR A 150 -25.96 -0.21 4.99
CA THR A 150 -24.57 0.02 4.55
C THR A 150 -23.64 -0.82 5.41
N VAL A 151 -22.71 -1.50 4.75
CA VAL A 151 -21.69 -2.33 5.39
C VAL A 151 -20.31 -1.98 4.84
N LEU A 152 -19.30 -1.89 5.70
CA LEU A 152 -17.89 -1.88 5.33
C LEU A 152 -17.35 -3.30 5.44
N ASN A 153 -17.28 -3.99 4.29
CA ASN A 153 -16.79 -5.37 4.21
C ASN A 153 -15.26 -5.37 4.07
N ILE A 154 -14.57 -4.91 5.11
CA ILE A 154 -13.11 -4.85 5.14
C ILE A 154 -12.55 -6.27 5.29
N PRO A 155 -11.62 -6.72 4.40
CA PRO A 155 -10.98 -8.01 4.52
C PRO A 155 -10.31 -8.22 5.89
N ALA A 156 -10.43 -9.41 6.46
CA ALA A 156 -9.92 -9.73 7.79
C ALA A 156 -8.41 -9.46 7.94
N ALA A 157 -7.63 -9.59 6.84
CA ALA A 157 -6.20 -9.32 6.84
C ALA A 157 -5.85 -7.88 7.25
N ILE A 158 -6.68 -6.90 6.84
CA ILE A 158 -6.44 -5.46 7.08
C ILE A 158 -7.45 -4.85 8.05
N ALA A 159 -8.47 -5.60 8.49
CA ALA A 159 -9.43 -5.10 9.47
C ALA A 159 -8.70 -4.72 10.79
N PRO A 160 -8.91 -3.50 11.32
CA PRO A 160 -8.23 -3.05 12.54
C PRO A 160 -8.66 -3.85 13.77
N VAL A 161 -9.91 -4.30 13.81
CA VAL A 161 -10.44 -5.20 14.85
C VAL A 161 -10.67 -6.56 14.23
N LYS A 162 -10.03 -7.60 14.78
CA LYS A 162 -10.09 -8.96 14.23
C LYS A 162 -11.32 -9.74 14.69
N ALA A 163 -11.75 -9.48 15.90
CA ALA A 163 -12.99 -10.05 16.44
C ALA A 163 -13.58 -9.14 17.53
N ALA A 164 -14.87 -9.20 17.70
CA ALA A 164 -15.56 -8.56 18.81
C ALA A 164 -16.39 -9.62 19.56
N ILE A 165 -16.44 -9.49 20.89
CA ILE A 165 -17.12 -10.45 21.75
C ILE A 165 -18.23 -9.72 22.48
N PHE A 166 -19.47 -10.13 22.20
CA PHE A 166 -20.67 -9.53 22.74
C PHE A 166 -21.43 -10.58 23.56
N PRO A 167 -21.56 -10.44 24.89
CA PRO A 167 -22.45 -11.29 25.65
C PRO A 167 -23.91 -11.01 25.24
N LEU A 168 -24.67 -12.06 24.94
CA LEU A 168 -26.05 -11.90 24.49
C LEU A 168 -26.91 -11.16 25.51
N VAL A 169 -26.66 -11.40 26.80
CA VAL A 169 -27.29 -10.70 27.93
C VAL A 169 -26.23 -10.48 29.05
N LYS A 170 -26.39 -9.43 29.81
CA LYS A 170 -25.46 -9.09 30.94
C LYS A 170 -25.83 -9.86 32.24
N LYS A 171 -26.06 -11.19 32.16
CA LYS A 171 -26.36 -12.08 33.27
C LYS A 171 -25.87 -13.50 33.00
N ASP A 172 -26.09 -14.39 33.95
CA ASP A 172 -25.84 -15.82 33.85
C ASP A 172 -24.36 -16.18 33.54
N GLY A 173 -23.40 -15.34 33.99
CA GLY A 173 -21.97 -15.56 33.77
C GLY A 173 -21.48 -15.28 32.33
N LEU A 174 -22.34 -14.77 31.44
CA LEU A 174 -21.96 -14.48 30.06
C LEU A 174 -20.94 -13.34 29.93
N PRO A 175 -21.02 -12.21 30.70
CA PRO A 175 -19.99 -11.18 30.67
C PRO A 175 -18.61 -11.71 31.09
N GLU A 176 -18.56 -12.50 32.16
CA GLU A 176 -17.32 -13.11 32.67
C GLU A 176 -16.72 -14.08 31.64
N LEU A 177 -17.54 -14.86 30.96
CA LEU A 177 -17.12 -15.74 29.88
C LEU A 177 -16.56 -14.93 28.70
N ALA A 178 -17.23 -13.86 28.29
CA ALA A 178 -16.82 -12.98 27.20
C ALA A 178 -15.46 -12.32 27.52
N HIS A 179 -15.26 -11.85 28.75
CA HIS A 179 -13.96 -11.32 29.20
C HIS A 179 -12.85 -12.37 29.17
N ARG A 180 -13.12 -13.61 29.61
CA ARG A 180 -12.14 -14.69 29.52
C ARG A 180 -11.74 -14.99 28.06
N ILE A 181 -12.69 -15.02 27.14
CA ILE A 181 -12.40 -15.23 25.71
C ILE A 181 -11.55 -14.07 25.17
N LYS A 182 -11.90 -12.83 25.49
CA LYS A 182 -11.08 -11.66 25.14
C LYS A 182 -9.67 -11.79 25.66
N ASP A 183 -9.51 -12.16 26.93
CA ASP A 183 -8.19 -12.28 27.57
C ASP A 183 -7.33 -13.41 26.97
N MET A 184 -7.96 -14.47 26.49
CA MET A 184 -7.25 -15.55 25.78
C MET A 184 -6.67 -15.10 24.43
N LEU A 185 -7.34 -14.16 23.74
CA LEU A 185 -7.03 -13.79 22.35
C LEU A 185 -6.29 -12.45 22.22
N LYS A 186 -6.29 -11.60 23.23
CA LYS A 186 -5.81 -10.21 23.17
C LYS A 186 -4.32 -10.05 22.83
N PHE A 187 -3.50 -11.07 23.03
CA PHE A 187 -2.08 -11.03 22.70
C PHE A 187 -1.79 -11.43 21.24
N ASP A 188 -2.73 -12.15 20.63
CA ASP A 188 -2.60 -12.58 19.23
C ASP A 188 -3.39 -11.70 18.28
N TYR A 189 -4.47 -11.08 18.77
CA TYR A 189 -5.41 -10.30 17.94
C TYR A 189 -5.89 -9.04 18.65
N ASN A 190 -6.18 -8.01 17.86
CA ASN A 190 -6.92 -6.84 18.36
C ASN A 190 -8.40 -7.20 18.53
N ILE A 191 -8.83 -7.36 19.78
CA ILE A 191 -10.16 -7.82 20.16
C ILE A 191 -10.92 -6.73 20.90
N GLN A 192 -12.16 -6.49 20.49
CA GLN A 192 -13.09 -5.63 21.20
C GLN A 192 -14.08 -6.43 22.06
N TYR A 193 -14.53 -5.82 23.13
CA TYR A 193 -15.66 -6.25 23.97
C TYR A 193 -16.63 -5.09 24.11
N ASP A 194 -17.93 -5.36 24.01
CA ASP A 194 -19.00 -4.40 24.22
C ASP A 194 -20.15 -5.01 25.04
#